data_f4693ceaf4c42be0d6aa9ebc6838f45e
#
_entry.id   f4693ceaf4c42be0d6aa9ebc6838f45e
#
_cell.length_a   1.000
_cell.length_b   1.000
_cell.length_c   1.000
_cell.angle_alpha   90.00
_cell.angle_beta   90.00
_cell.angle_gamma   90.00
#
_symmetry.space_group_name_H-M   'P 1'
#
loop_
_entity.id
_entity.type
_entity.pdbx_description
1 polymer ?
#
loop_
_entity_poly.entity_id
_entity_poly.type
_entity_poly.pdbx_seq_one_letter_code
_entity_poly.pdbx_strand_id
1 'polypeptide(L)'
;MNLNSNKSTKIFSLFFNLALHHVLSKVKHHGRCLYVRARSAMFALLLISGLFSMTHAQQTIFNVPSTDVLDKGKVYGELDASFKPNNSETVNRFSSFVPRVVIGAGGHVEFGLDVPGNIQPGPDTTTLVPTLKYKLYDGGNKNGFAVVVGDHLLVPVHNRAYRAGNYLYAEISKTFKSGTRVTVGGYDFTRHVVAAANRAGGQFGFEQPINKRVTFAADYFTGKHSAGYLTPGVIFKVTAKVTGYIAYSVGNQNPSRGNNFFLLEFGYNFN
;
A
#
# COMPACT_ATOMS: atom_id res chain seq x y z
N MET A 1 27.02 -16.86 -17.47
CA MET A 1 27.89 -17.15 -16.33
C MET A 1 27.30 -16.49 -15.10
N ASN A 2 26.41 -17.19 -14.37
CA ASN A 2 25.84 -16.71 -13.12
C ASN A 2 25.23 -17.88 -12.35
N LEU A 3 26.03 -18.47 -11.47
CA LEU A 3 25.67 -19.67 -10.69
C LEU A 3 25.79 -19.44 -9.17
N ASN A 4 25.49 -18.25 -8.66
CA ASN A 4 25.69 -17.98 -7.23
C ASN A 4 24.47 -17.52 -6.43
N SER A 5 23.29 -17.33 -7.03
CA SER A 5 22.11 -16.85 -6.27
C SER A 5 21.37 -17.97 -5.52
N ASN A 6 21.54 -19.21 -5.94
CA ASN A 6 20.74 -20.34 -5.41
C ASN A 6 21.31 -20.99 -4.12
N LYS A 7 22.56 -20.67 -3.74
CA LYS A 7 23.16 -21.22 -2.52
C LYS A 7 22.76 -20.45 -1.26
N SER A 8 22.58 -19.15 -1.35
CA SER A 8 22.25 -18.30 -0.21
C SER A 8 20.86 -18.61 0.36
N THR A 9 19.88 -18.83 -0.52
CA THR A 9 18.48 -19.11 -0.10
C THR A 9 18.35 -20.50 0.56
N LYS A 10 19.10 -21.50 0.08
CA LYS A 10 19.10 -22.83 0.69
C LYS A 10 19.78 -22.85 2.06
N ILE A 11 20.84 -22.08 2.24
CA ILE A 11 21.55 -21.96 3.53
C ILE A 11 20.65 -21.27 4.56
N PHE A 12 19.94 -20.22 4.18
CA PHE A 12 19.01 -19.52 5.08
C PHE A 12 17.85 -20.39 5.53
N SER A 13 17.26 -21.17 4.62
CA SER A 13 16.21 -22.15 4.94
C SER A 13 16.70 -23.26 5.87
N LEU A 14 17.92 -23.72 5.68
CA LEU A 14 18.51 -24.79 6.53
C LEU A 14 18.79 -24.28 7.95
N PHE A 15 19.32 -23.05 8.08
CA PHE A 15 19.56 -22.43 9.40
C PHE A 15 18.25 -22.13 10.14
N PHE A 16 17.23 -21.67 9.44
CA PHE A 16 15.93 -21.39 10.03
C PHE A 16 15.25 -22.67 10.57
N ASN A 17 15.30 -23.76 9.83
CA ASN A 17 14.73 -25.06 10.25
C ASN A 17 15.54 -25.71 11.39
N LEU A 18 16.86 -25.60 11.38
CA LEU A 18 17.69 -26.11 12.48
C LEU A 18 17.49 -25.33 13.78
N ALA A 19 17.39 -24.01 13.70
CA ALA A 19 17.12 -23.16 14.86
C ALA A 19 15.72 -23.43 15.45
N LEU A 20 14.71 -23.60 14.60
CA LEU A 20 13.34 -23.92 15.03
C LEU A 20 13.26 -25.31 15.69
N HIS A 21 13.92 -26.30 15.12
CA HIS A 21 13.94 -27.68 15.68
C HIS A 21 14.70 -27.75 17.02
N HIS A 22 15.78 -27.01 17.17
CA HIS A 22 16.56 -26.96 18.43
C HIS A 22 15.81 -26.23 19.56
N VAL A 23 15.05 -25.20 19.22
CA VAL A 23 14.17 -24.47 20.18
C VAL A 23 13.00 -25.35 20.61
N LEU A 24 12.36 -26.07 19.69
CA LEU A 24 11.21 -26.94 20.00
C LEU A 24 11.58 -28.19 20.80
N SER A 25 12.77 -28.74 20.64
CA SER A 25 13.21 -29.93 21.37
C SER A 25 13.54 -29.66 22.86
N LYS A 26 13.97 -28.43 23.19
CA LYS A 26 14.30 -28.04 24.58
C LYS A 26 13.09 -27.56 25.41
N VAL A 27 11.95 -27.26 24.77
CA VAL A 27 10.75 -26.75 25.46
C VAL A 27 10.02 -27.83 26.27
N LYS A 28 10.31 -29.11 26.06
CA LYS A 28 9.62 -30.23 26.74
C LYS A 28 9.99 -30.43 28.21
N HIS A 29 11.04 -29.79 28.76
CA HIS A 29 11.52 -30.12 30.12
C HIS A 29 11.62 -28.98 31.16
N HIS A 30 11.38 -27.70 30.81
CA HIS A 30 11.43 -26.62 31.84
C HIS A 30 10.35 -25.56 31.54
N GLY A 31 9.17 -25.80 32.05
CA GLY A 31 8.02 -24.93 31.86
C GLY A 31 8.15 -23.55 32.50
N ARG A 32 7.56 -22.56 31.88
CA ARG A 32 7.30 -21.17 32.24
C ARG A 32 8.45 -20.17 32.24
N CYS A 33 9.64 -20.44 32.76
CA CYS A 33 10.70 -19.43 32.82
C CYS A 33 11.44 -19.25 31.47
N LEU A 34 11.53 -20.30 30.65
CA LEU A 34 12.14 -20.22 29.31
C LEU A 34 11.24 -19.50 28.29
N TYR A 35 9.94 -19.58 28.44
CA TYR A 35 8.98 -18.94 27.53
C TYR A 35 9.04 -17.40 27.58
N VAL A 36 9.25 -16.84 28.77
CA VAL A 36 9.41 -15.38 28.96
C VAL A 36 10.75 -14.91 28.38
N ARG A 37 11.84 -15.67 28.59
CA ARG A 37 13.16 -15.32 28.05
C ARG A 37 13.27 -15.45 26.55
N ALA A 38 12.61 -16.45 25.93
CA ALA A 38 12.54 -16.59 24.49
C ALA A 38 11.70 -15.47 23.83
N ARG A 39 10.60 -15.05 24.46
CA ARG A 39 9.83 -13.86 24.02
C ARG A 39 10.65 -12.58 24.09
N SER A 40 11.39 -12.37 25.15
CA SER A 40 12.25 -11.18 25.32
C SER A 40 13.43 -11.19 24.34
N ALA A 41 14.03 -12.35 24.06
CA ALA A 41 15.10 -12.47 23.05
C ALA A 41 14.58 -12.26 21.63
N MET A 42 13.40 -12.77 21.31
CA MET A 42 12.76 -12.54 20.00
C MET A 42 12.34 -11.07 19.84
N PHE A 43 11.87 -10.42 20.91
CA PHE A 43 11.60 -8.98 20.92
C PHE A 43 12.88 -8.14 20.81
N ALA A 44 13.99 -8.57 21.44
CA ALA A 44 15.29 -7.89 21.34
C ALA A 44 15.92 -8.07 19.94
N LEU A 45 15.80 -9.25 19.31
CA LEU A 45 16.25 -9.45 17.93
C LEU A 45 15.44 -8.61 16.92
N LEU A 46 14.15 -8.40 17.18
CA LEU A 46 13.29 -7.51 16.40
C LEU A 46 13.65 -6.02 16.59
N LEU A 47 14.26 -5.65 17.69
CA LEU A 47 14.66 -4.27 18.00
C LEU A 47 16.04 -3.86 17.41
N ILE A 48 16.95 -4.81 17.13
CA ILE A 48 18.34 -4.52 16.73
C ILE A 48 18.50 -4.28 15.21
N SER A 49 17.53 -4.65 14.36
CA SER A 49 17.61 -4.46 12.90
C SER A 49 17.18 -3.06 12.41
N GLY A 50 17.20 -2.04 13.27
CA GLY A 50 16.52 -0.76 13.05
C GLY A 50 17.40 0.46 12.70
N LEU A 51 18.54 0.33 12.02
CA LEU A 51 19.45 1.48 11.80
C LEU A 51 19.60 1.97 10.36
N PHE A 52 18.71 1.59 9.45
CA PHE A 52 18.73 2.19 8.10
C PHE A 52 17.44 2.99 7.87
N SER A 53 17.56 4.31 7.94
CA SER A 53 16.54 5.22 7.43
C SER A 53 16.63 5.18 5.89
N MET A 54 15.99 4.19 5.28
CA MET A 54 15.70 4.26 3.85
C MET A 54 14.37 4.99 3.69
N THR A 55 14.36 6.05 2.91
CA THR A 55 13.14 6.67 2.40
C THR A 55 12.47 5.64 1.49
N HIS A 56 11.43 5.00 1.98
CA HIS A 56 10.59 4.16 1.13
C HIS A 56 9.61 5.08 0.42
N ALA A 57 9.64 5.08 -0.89
CA ALA A 57 8.60 5.73 -1.67
C ALA A 57 7.33 4.86 -1.58
N GLN A 58 6.36 5.35 -0.86
CA GLN A 58 5.02 4.80 -0.75
C GLN A 58 4.17 5.40 -1.87
N GLN A 59 3.56 4.58 -2.71
CA GLN A 59 2.81 5.08 -3.87
C GLN A 59 1.47 5.68 -3.51
N THR A 60 0.76 5.00 -2.61
CA THR A 60 -0.51 5.44 -2.02
C THR A 60 -0.41 5.36 -0.50
N ILE A 61 -1.29 6.05 0.22
CA ILE A 61 -1.46 5.82 1.67
C ILE A 61 -2.17 4.47 1.83
N PHE A 62 -3.36 4.34 1.28
CA PHE A 62 -4.09 3.13 0.92
C PHE A 62 -4.71 3.32 -0.47
N ASN A 63 -5.66 4.23 -0.62
CA ASN A 63 -6.31 4.59 -1.88
C ASN A 63 -5.86 5.96 -2.41
N VAL A 64 -5.54 6.89 -1.50
CA VAL A 64 -5.10 8.26 -1.83
C VAL A 64 -3.62 8.25 -2.20
N PRO A 65 -3.22 8.83 -3.35
CA PRO A 65 -1.83 8.94 -3.74
C PRO A 65 -0.99 9.67 -2.69
N SER A 66 0.19 9.17 -2.42
CA SER A 66 1.15 9.88 -1.59
C SER A 66 1.92 10.93 -2.40
N THR A 67 2.51 11.89 -1.72
CA THR A 67 3.40 12.87 -2.38
C THR A 67 4.82 12.34 -2.60
N ASP A 68 5.08 11.08 -2.32
CA ASP A 68 6.37 10.45 -2.58
C ASP A 68 6.50 10.09 -4.06
N VAL A 69 7.71 10.24 -4.60
CA VAL A 69 8.10 9.88 -5.96
C VAL A 69 9.41 9.12 -5.88
N LEU A 70 9.53 8.05 -6.64
CA LEU A 70 10.72 7.22 -6.68
C LEU A 70 11.91 7.96 -7.30
N ASP A 71 13.08 7.76 -6.72
CA ASP A 71 14.35 8.21 -7.30
C ASP A 71 14.61 7.53 -8.63
N LYS A 72 15.44 8.18 -9.48
CA LYS A 72 15.82 7.65 -10.79
C LYS A 72 16.34 6.22 -10.72
N GLY A 73 15.75 5.35 -11.53
CA GLY A 73 16.12 3.95 -11.67
C GLY A 73 15.65 3.05 -10.51
N LYS A 74 14.98 3.59 -9.49
CA LYS A 74 14.34 2.78 -8.46
C LYS A 74 13.09 2.12 -9.02
N VAL A 75 12.84 0.89 -8.57
CA VAL A 75 11.66 0.10 -8.95
C VAL A 75 10.95 -0.36 -7.68
N TYR A 76 9.65 -0.16 -7.65
CA TYR A 76 8.75 -0.59 -6.59
C TYR A 76 7.65 -1.46 -7.17
N GLY A 77 7.37 -2.58 -6.52
CA GLY A 77 6.24 -3.44 -6.84
C GLY A 77 5.31 -3.54 -5.64
N GLU A 78 4.01 -3.63 -5.91
CA GLU A 78 3.00 -3.76 -4.88
C GLU A 78 1.91 -4.74 -5.32
N LEU A 79 1.35 -5.45 -4.38
CA LEU A 79 0.16 -6.27 -4.55
C LEU A 79 -0.88 -5.83 -3.53
N ASP A 80 -1.97 -5.26 -3.99
CA ASP A 80 -3.13 -4.93 -3.17
C ASP A 80 -4.13 -6.06 -3.25
N ALA A 81 -4.66 -6.46 -2.11
CA ALA A 81 -5.70 -7.46 -1.99
C ALA A 81 -6.87 -6.89 -1.18
N SER A 82 -8.01 -6.72 -1.83
CA SER A 82 -9.24 -6.30 -1.18
C SER A 82 -10.18 -7.50 -1.04
N PHE A 83 -10.81 -7.65 0.12
CA PHE A 83 -11.75 -8.76 0.31
C PHE A 83 -12.86 -8.44 1.30
N LYS A 84 -14.04 -8.95 0.96
CA LYS A 84 -15.23 -8.97 1.78
C LYS A 84 -15.70 -10.41 1.92
N PRO A 85 -15.62 -11.00 3.13
CA PRO A 85 -15.87 -12.43 3.32
C PRO A 85 -17.36 -12.80 3.18
N ASN A 86 -18.26 -11.88 3.53
CA ASN A 86 -19.69 -12.14 3.60
C ASN A 86 -20.49 -11.24 2.67
N ASN A 87 -21.60 -11.74 2.16
CA ASN A 87 -22.61 -10.91 1.49
C ASN A 87 -23.21 -9.89 2.46
N SER A 88 -23.60 -8.75 1.92
CA SER A 88 -24.37 -7.71 2.61
C SER A 88 -25.47 -7.20 1.69
N GLU A 89 -26.29 -6.29 2.18
CA GLU A 89 -27.41 -5.75 1.40
C GLU A 89 -26.96 -4.99 0.13
N THR A 90 -25.77 -4.36 0.18
CA THR A 90 -25.32 -3.48 -0.92
C THR A 90 -24.12 -4.01 -1.68
N VAL A 91 -23.34 -4.91 -1.08
CA VAL A 91 -22.11 -5.46 -1.67
C VAL A 91 -22.03 -6.96 -1.39
N ASN A 92 -21.97 -7.75 -2.44
CA ASN A 92 -21.73 -9.18 -2.32
C ASN A 92 -20.29 -9.46 -1.85
N ARG A 93 -20.06 -10.68 -1.35
CA ARG A 93 -18.71 -11.16 -1.06
C ARG A 93 -17.83 -11.05 -2.31
N PHE A 94 -16.58 -10.64 -2.12
CA PHE A 94 -15.60 -10.57 -3.21
C PHE A 94 -14.17 -10.71 -2.70
N SER A 95 -13.27 -11.02 -3.62
CA SER A 95 -11.83 -10.77 -3.50
C SER A 95 -11.33 -10.10 -4.78
N SER A 96 -10.42 -9.15 -4.65
CA SER A 96 -9.83 -8.42 -5.77
C SER A 96 -8.35 -8.25 -5.52
N PHE A 97 -7.54 -8.36 -6.57
CA PHE A 97 -6.10 -8.22 -6.53
C PHE A 97 -5.65 -7.17 -7.52
N VAL A 98 -4.80 -6.26 -7.10
CA VAL A 98 -4.24 -5.20 -7.96
C VAL A 98 -2.72 -5.29 -7.89
N PRO A 99 -2.09 -6.04 -8.79
CA PRO A 99 -0.65 -5.93 -8.95
C PRO A 99 -0.29 -4.57 -9.56
N ARG A 100 0.79 -3.97 -9.01
CA ARG A 100 1.31 -2.67 -9.41
C ARG A 100 2.81 -2.72 -9.54
N VAL A 101 3.35 -2.02 -10.52
CA VAL A 101 4.79 -1.75 -10.63
C VAL A 101 5.00 -0.27 -10.95
N VAL A 102 6.01 0.34 -10.32
CA VAL A 102 6.36 1.75 -10.50
C VAL A 102 7.86 1.91 -10.66
N ILE A 103 8.28 2.81 -11.53
CA ILE A 103 9.67 3.09 -11.86
C ILE A 103 9.92 4.59 -11.79
N GLY A 104 10.94 4.99 -11.04
CA GLY A 104 11.42 6.36 -11.01
C GLY A 104 12.20 6.72 -12.28
N ALA A 105 11.72 7.70 -13.02
CA ALA A 105 12.36 8.16 -14.24
C ALA A 105 13.47 9.21 -13.99
N GLY A 106 13.48 9.80 -12.79
CA GLY A 106 14.29 10.97 -12.46
C GLY A 106 13.59 12.28 -12.80
N GLY A 107 14.17 13.41 -12.41
CA GLY A 107 13.51 14.71 -12.60
C GLY A 107 12.18 14.84 -11.86
N HIS A 108 12.03 14.14 -10.75
CA HIS A 108 10.80 14.10 -9.95
C HIS A 108 9.60 13.42 -10.65
N VAL A 109 9.87 12.58 -11.65
CA VAL A 109 8.84 11.84 -12.41
C VAL A 109 8.91 10.37 -12.10
N GLU A 110 7.76 9.74 -11.96
CA GLU A 110 7.61 8.28 -11.94
C GLU A 110 6.50 7.82 -12.87
N PHE A 111 6.67 6.62 -13.41
CA PHE A 111 5.70 5.92 -14.23
C PHE A 111 5.33 4.61 -13.55
N GLY A 112 4.08 4.22 -13.67
CA GLY A 112 3.61 2.94 -13.15
C GLY A 112 2.63 2.26 -14.07
N LEU A 113 2.32 1.01 -13.71
CA LEU A 113 1.27 0.21 -14.30
C LEU A 113 0.56 -0.57 -13.21
N ASP A 114 -0.73 -0.35 -13.07
CA ASP A 114 -1.61 -1.13 -12.20
C ASP A 114 -2.53 -2.01 -13.06
N VAL A 115 -2.92 -3.18 -12.54
CA VAL A 115 -3.81 -4.11 -13.25
C VAL A 115 -4.99 -4.52 -12.35
N PRO A 116 -5.94 -3.62 -12.09
CA PRO A 116 -7.16 -3.94 -11.34
C PRO A 116 -8.18 -4.74 -12.17
N GLY A 117 -9.19 -5.29 -11.50
CA GLY A 117 -10.39 -5.84 -12.13
C GLY A 117 -10.55 -7.35 -12.06
N ASN A 118 -9.60 -8.09 -11.50
CA ASN A 118 -9.71 -9.54 -11.24
C ASN A 118 -10.50 -9.82 -9.96
N ILE A 119 -11.81 -9.51 -9.99
CA ILE A 119 -12.72 -9.65 -8.86
C ILE A 119 -13.33 -11.05 -8.84
N GLN A 120 -13.30 -11.74 -7.68
CA GLN A 120 -13.82 -13.07 -7.50
C GLN A 120 -14.72 -13.16 -6.24
N PRO A 121 -15.94 -13.72 -6.31
CA PRO A 121 -16.66 -14.10 -7.53
C PRO A 121 -17.24 -12.85 -8.25
N GLY A 122 -17.12 -12.83 -9.56
CA GLY A 122 -17.66 -11.74 -10.37
C GLY A 122 -17.16 -11.77 -11.80
N PRO A 123 -17.63 -10.88 -12.64
CA PRO A 123 -17.14 -10.75 -14.00
C PRO A 123 -15.70 -10.23 -13.99
N ASP A 124 -14.88 -10.76 -14.88
CA ASP A 124 -13.55 -10.21 -15.15
C ASP A 124 -13.69 -8.85 -15.83
N THR A 125 -13.21 -7.81 -15.17
CA THR A 125 -13.22 -6.43 -15.64
C THR A 125 -11.80 -5.87 -15.76
N THR A 126 -10.83 -6.74 -16.03
CA THR A 126 -9.40 -6.36 -16.08
C THR A 126 -9.18 -5.08 -16.86
N THR A 127 -8.51 -4.17 -16.23
CA THR A 127 -8.16 -2.84 -16.74
C THR A 127 -6.65 -2.67 -16.66
N LEU A 128 -6.03 -2.13 -17.68
CA LEU A 128 -4.65 -1.63 -17.58
C LEU A 128 -4.71 -0.17 -17.17
N VAL A 129 -3.90 0.18 -16.17
CA VAL A 129 -3.85 1.55 -15.65
C VAL A 129 -2.40 2.04 -15.66
N PRO A 130 -1.90 2.52 -16.83
CA PRO A 130 -0.67 3.30 -16.84
C PRO A 130 -0.85 4.54 -15.96
N THR A 131 0.16 4.80 -15.13
CA THR A 131 0.16 5.92 -14.19
C THR A 131 1.35 6.83 -14.43
N LEU A 132 1.14 8.12 -14.23
CA LEU A 132 2.17 9.15 -14.25
C LEU A 132 2.02 10.00 -13.01
N LYS A 133 3.13 10.22 -12.27
CA LYS A 133 3.17 11.17 -11.15
C LYS A 133 4.37 12.09 -11.31
N TYR A 134 4.14 13.36 -11.05
CA TYR A 134 5.17 14.39 -11.10
C TYR A 134 5.16 15.21 -9.81
N LYS A 135 6.31 15.27 -9.14
CA LYS A 135 6.49 16.10 -7.94
C LYS A 135 6.90 17.51 -8.35
N LEU A 136 5.95 18.43 -8.23
CA LEU A 136 6.12 19.84 -8.56
C LEU A 136 7.03 20.57 -7.56
N TYR A 137 6.96 20.17 -6.28
CA TYR A 137 7.70 20.80 -5.20
C TYR A 137 8.08 19.76 -4.14
N ASP A 138 9.32 19.85 -3.66
CA ASP A 138 9.83 19.09 -2.53
C ASP A 138 10.63 20.00 -1.60
N GLY A 139 10.02 20.38 -0.49
CA GLY A 139 10.66 21.20 0.56
C GLY A 139 11.58 20.38 1.47
N GLY A 140 11.55 19.06 1.37
CA GLY A 140 12.39 18.15 2.16
C GLY A 140 12.42 18.51 3.64
N ASN A 141 13.61 18.48 4.23
CA ASN A 141 13.81 18.80 5.66
C ASN A 141 13.65 20.31 6.00
N LYS A 142 13.59 21.19 5.00
CA LYS A 142 13.51 22.66 5.23
C LYS A 142 12.15 23.05 5.79
N ASN A 143 11.08 22.62 5.14
CA ASN A 143 9.72 23.00 5.53
C ASN A 143 8.74 21.82 5.55
N GLY A 144 9.11 20.62 5.07
CA GLY A 144 8.30 19.41 5.05
C GLY A 144 7.10 19.44 4.12
N PHE A 145 7.00 20.43 3.23
CA PHE A 145 5.95 20.48 2.22
C PHE A 145 6.38 19.73 0.96
N ALA A 146 5.43 19.01 0.35
CA ALA A 146 5.59 18.44 -0.98
C ALA A 146 4.29 18.64 -1.78
N VAL A 147 4.42 18.77 -3.10
CA VAL A 147 3.28 18.94 -4.01
C VAL A 147 3.48 18.00 -5.19
N VAL A 148 2.45 17.23 -5.51
CA VAL A 148 2.43 16.34 -6.67
C VAL A 148 1.18 16.55 -7.52
N VAL A 149 1.29 16.21 -8.79
CA VAL A 149 0.18 16.01 -9.71
C VAL A 149 0.34 14.65 -10.37
N GLY A 150 -0.76 14.00 -10.71
CA GLY A 150 -0.71 12.72 -11.41
C GLY A 150 -1.96 12.40 -12.18
N ASP A 151 -1.82 11.40 -13.04
CA ASP A 151 -2.90 10.86 -13.85
C ASP A 151 -2.80 9.33 -13.90
N HIS A 152 -3.92 8.67 -13.77
CA HIS A 152 -4.09 7.24 -14.01
C HIS A 152 -5.03 7.07 -15.20
N LEU A 153 -4.52 6.55 -16.30
CA LEU A 153 -5.31 6.27 -17.48
C LEU A 153 -5.90 4.85 -17.39
N LEU A 154 -7.20 4.75 -17.14
CA LEU A 154 -7.90 3.48 -17.03
C LEU A 154 -8.30 2.99 -18.42
N VAL A 155 -7.71 1.88 -18.89
CA VAL A 155 -7.98 1.25 -20.18
C VAL A 155 -8.55 -0.15 -19.97
N PRO A 156 -9.89 -0.34 -20.03
CA PRO A 156 -10.50 -1.66 -19.94
C PRO A 156 -10.08 -2.54 -21.12
N VAL A 157 -9.50 -3.71 -20.84
CA VAL A 157 -9.00 -4.62 -21.88
C VAL A 157 -9.83 -5.87 -22.03
N HIS A 158 -10.52 -6.29 -20.98
CA HIS A 158 -11.33 -7.50 -21.00
C HIS A 158 -12.81 -7.19 -21.27
N ASN A 159 -13.47 -6.39 -20.49
CA ASN A 159 -14.88 -6.05 -20.70
C ASN A 159 -15.02 -4.74 -21.50
N ARG A 160 -15.25 -4.84 -22.80
CA ARG A 160 -15.38 -3.69 -23.70
C ARG A 160 -16.66 -2.86 -23.52
N ALA A 161 -17.57 -3.23 -22.61
CA ALA A 161 -18.69 -2.37 -22.22
C ALA A 161 -18.21 -1.14 -21.44
N TYR A 162 -17.04 -1.20 -20.82
CA TYR A 162 -16.40 -0.06 -20.15
C TYR A 162 -15.59 0.75 -21.15
N ARG A 163 -15.58 2.06 -20.97
CA ARG A 163 -14.82 3.00 -21.80
C ARG A 163 -13.57 3.45 -21.04
N ALA A 164 -12.52 3.75 -21.80
CA ALA A 164 -11.32 4.35 -21.24
C ALA A 164 -11.63 5.72 -20.60
N GLY A 165 -10.92 6.02 -19.56
CA GLY A 165 -11.05 7.29 -18.83
C GLY A 165 -9.85 7.50 -17.95
N ASN A 166 -9.80 8.60 -17.23
CA ASN A 166 -8.72 8.90 -16.31
C ASN A 166 -9.18 9.37 -14.94
N TYR A 167 -8.26 9.26 -14.03
CA TYR A 167 -8.27 9.82 -12.69
C TYR A 167 -7.11 10.80 -12.60
N LEU A 168 -7.45 12.09 -12.66
CA LEU A 168 -6.53 13.20 -12.46
C LEU A 168 -6.53 13.61 -11.00
N TYR A 169 -5.36 13.95 -10.44
CA TYR A 169 -5.26 14.42 -9.07
C TYR A 169 -4.12 15.41 -8.85
N ALA A 170 -4.26 16.21 -7.79
CA ALA A 170 -3.22 17.05 -7.25
C ALA A 170 -3.23 16.95 -5.72
N GLU A 171 -2.05 16.76 -5.13
CA GLU A 171 -1.86 16.60 -3.70
C GLU A 171 -0.82 17.57 -3.16
N ILE A 172 -1.07 18.07 -1.96
CA ILE A 172 -0.09 18.75 -1.12
C ILE A 172 0.02 18.00 0.21
N SER A 173 1.23 17.73 0.66
CA SER A 173 1.45 17.17 1.99
C SER A 173 2.33 18.07 2.84
N LYS A 174 2.18 17.93 4.15
CA LYS A 174 3.03 18.51 5.17
C LYS A 174 3.52 17.43 6.10
N THR A 175 4.83 17.22 6.14
CA THR A 175 5.48 16.39 7.16
C THR A 175 5.99 17.26 8.29
N PHE A 176 5.55 16.98 9.50
CA PHE A 176 5.93 17.70 10.73
C PHE A 176 7.21 17.08 11.32
N LYS A 177 7.86 17.81 12.23
CA LYS A 177 9.06 17.31 12.94
C LYS A 177 8.82 16.02 13.75
N SER A 178 7.58 15.78 14.16
CA SER A 178 7.14 14.51 14.79
C SER A 178 7.15 13.31 13.84
N GLY A 179 7.30 13.54 12.53
CA GLY A 179 7.10 12.54 11.49
C GLY A 179 5.65 12.40 11.03
N THR A 180 4.70 13.03 11.72
CA THR A 180 3.30 13.09 11.29
C THR A 180 3.21 13.70 9.91
N ARG A 181 2.51 13.07 8.98
CA ARG A 181 2.24 13.61 7.64
C ARG A 181 0.73 13.80 7.45
N VAL A 182 0.36 14.94 6.92
CA VAL A 182 -1.01 15.25 6.50
C VAL A 182 -0.96 15.54 5.01
N THR A 183 -1.85 14.92 4.24
CA THR A 183 -2.01 15.11 2.80
C THR A 183 -3.41 15.62 2.54
N VAL A 184 -3.53 16.60 1.64
CA VAL A 184 -4.80 17.16 1.18
C VAL A 184 -4.71 17.38 -0.31
N GLY A 185 -5.74 17.00 -1.04
CA GLY A 185 -5.76 17.18 -2.47
C GLY A 185 -7.15 17.18 -3.08
N GLY A 186 -7.16 17.28 -4.38
CA GLY A 186 -8.36 17.22 -5.19
C GLY A 186 -8.20 16.22 -6.33
N TYR A 187 -9.31 15.72 -6.81
CA TYR A 187 -9.36 14.79 -7.93
C TYR A 187 -10.50 15.10 -8.90
N ASP A 188 -10.35 14.61 -10.12
CA ASP A 188 -11.41 14.52 -11.12
C ASP A 188 -11.32 13.17 -11.86
N PHE A 189 -12.46 12.49 -11.93
CA PHE A 189 -12.63 11.29 -12.75
C PHE A 189 -13.35 11.63 -14.05
N THR A 190 -12.93 11.08 -15.16
CA THR A 190 -13.75 11.14 -16.38
C THR A 190 -15.08 10.42 -16.16
N ARG A 191 -16.11 10.86 -16.88
CA ARG A 191 -17.52 10.41 -16.73
C ARG A 191 -17.69 8.87 -16.77
N HIS A 192 -16.78 8.15 -17.39
CA HIS A 192 -16.93 6.70 -17.58
C HIS A 192 -16.25 5.86 -16.48
N VAL A 193 -15.39 6.47 -15.66
CA VAL A 193 -14.64 5.78 -14.59
C VAL A 193 -15.53 5.55 -13.37
N VAL A 194 -16.30 6.57 -13.00
CA VAL A 194 -17.26 6.48 -11.89
C VAL A 194 -18.64 6.79 -12.42
N ALA A 195 -19.58 5.88 -12.20
CA ALA A 195 -20.96 6.00 -12.70
C ALA A 195 -21.79 7.09 -12.00
N ALA A 196 -21.23 7.76 -10.97
CA ALA A 196 -21.94 8.72 -10.14
C ALA A 196 -21.83 10.15 -10.68
N ALA A 197 -22.77 11.01 -10.25
CA ALA A 197 -22.78 12.41 -10.60
C ALA A 197 -21.56 13.20 -10.07
N ASN A 198 -21.02 12.80 -8.91
CA ASN A 198 -19.89 13.47 -8.27
C ASN A 198 -18.56 12.86 -8.72
N ARG A 199 -18.03 13.34 -9.82
CA ARG A 199 -16.76 12.89 -10.39
C ARG A 199 -15.53 13.57 -9.78
N ALA A 200 -15.69 14.81 -9.33
CA ALA A 200 -14.66 15.58 -8.70
C ALA A 200 -14.89 15.69 -7.20
N GLY A 201 -13.80 15.78 -6.44
CA GLY A 201 -13.88 15.88 -4.99
C GLY A 201 -12.53 16.15 -4.33
N GLY A 202 -12.53 16.06 -3.00
CA GLY A 202 -11.34 16.12 -2.19
C GLY A 202 -10.84 14.75 -1.81
N GLN A 203 -9.54 14.66 -1.56
CA GLN A 203 -8.90 13.49 -0.98
C GLN A 203 -7.95 13.93 0.14
N PHE A 204 -7.87 13.11 1.18
CA PHE A 204 -7.19 13.45 2.41
C PHE A 204 -6.40 12.25 2.91
N GLY A 205 -5.24 12.51 3.49
CA GLY A 205 -4.40 11.49 4.08
C GLY A 205 -3.83 11.92 5.42
N PHE A 206 -3.68 10.96 6.31
CA PHE A 206 -3.05 11.14 7.61
C PHE A 206 -2.14 9.95 7.90
N GLU A 207 -0.91 10.22 8.33
CA GLU A 207 0.07 9.21 8.68
C GLU A 207 0.77 9.63 9.97
N GLN A 208 0.76 8.75 10.96
CA GLN A 208 1.38 8.97 12.25
C GLN A 208 2.32 7.81 12.58
N PRO A 209 3.65 7.99 12.47
CA PRO A 209 4.61 7.01 12.95
C PRO A 209 4.42 6.78 14.46
N ILE A 210 4.16 5.53 14.83
CA ILE A 210 4.08 5.08 16.24
C ILE A 210 5.48 4.69 16.72
N ASN A 211 6.24 4.06 15.83
CA ASN A 211 7.65 3.72 16.04
C ASN A 211 8.36 3.57 14.68
N LYS A 212 9.63 3.14 14.67
CA LYS A 212 10.42 2.99 13.45
C LYS A 212 9.86 1.98 12.44
N ARG A 213 8.94 1.11 12.85
CA ARG A 213 8.38 0.04 12.00
C ARG A 213 6.90 0.14 11.77
N VAL A 214 6.17 0.87 12.60
CA VAL A 214 4.71 0.90 12.57
C VAL A 214 4.23 2.33 12.44
N THR A 215 3.39 2.57 11.46
CA THR A 215 2.70 3.85 11.23
C THR A 215 1.20 3.59 11.23
N PHE A 216 0.46 4.32 12.04
CA PHE A 216 -0.98 4.43 11.87
C PHE A 216 -1.24 5.36 10.68
N ALA A 217 -2.15 4.96 9.80
CA ALA A 217 -2.53 5.78 8.65
C ALA A 217 -4.03 5.73 8.43
N ALA A 218 -4.55 6.76 7.80
CA ALA A 218 -5.92 6.79 7.32
C ALA A 218 -5.97 7.65 6.07
N ASP A 219 -6.77 7.24 5.09
CA ASP A 219 -7.08 8.09 3.96
C ASP A 219 -8.59 8.21 3.73
N TYR A 220 -8.97 9.23 3.01
CA TYR A 220 -10.37 9.52 2.73
C TYR A 220 -10.55 10.11 1.33
N PHE A 221 -11.25 9.38 0.51
CA PHE A 221 -11.78 9.84 -0.77
C PHE A 221 -13.21 10.32 -0.58
N THR A 222 -13.50 11.57 -0.90
CA THR A 222 -14.87 12.11 -0.83
C THR A 222 -15.74 11.53 -1.95
N GLY A 223 -17.04 11.84 -1.91
CA GLY A 223 -17.98 11.43 -2.94
C GLY A 223 -18.67 10.08 -2.65
N LYS A 224 -19.89 9.92 -3.22
CA LYS A 224 -20.70 8.70 -3.11
C LYS A 224 -20.58 7.89 -4.40
N HIS A 225 -19.40 7.38 -4.69
CA HIS A 225 -19.07 6.57 -5.86
C HIS A 225 -18.17 5.41 -5.49
N SER A 226 -17.78 4.59 -6.47
CA SER A 226 -16.99 3.36 -6.25
C SER A 226 -15.59 3.55 -5.66
N ALA A 227 -15.03 4.77 -5.72
CA ALA A 227 -13.76 5.11 -5.09
C ALA A 227 -13.92 5.87 -3.76
N GLY A 228 -15.14 6.18 -3.32
CA GLY A 228 -15.43 6.99 -2.13
C GLY A 228 -15.39 6.17 -0.84
N TYR A 229 -14.27 6.17 -0.14
CA TYR A 229 -14.04 5.41 1.10
C TYR A 229 -13.27 6.22 2.13
N LEU A 230 -13.53 5.94 3.39
CA LEU A 230 -12.64 6.20 4.52
C LEU A 230 -11.90 4.89 4.84
N THR A 231 -10.59 4.92 4.84
CA THR A 231 -9.76 3.73 5.01
C THR A 231 -8.72 3.93 6.12
N PRO A 232 -9.05 3.68 7.39
CA PRO A 232 -8.07 3.60 8.46
C PRO A 232 -7.31 2.28 8.43
N GLY A 233 -6.03 2.32 8.85
CA GLY A 233 -5.20 1.12 8.89
C GLY A 233 -3.83 1.33 9.50
N VAL A 234 -2.97 0.34 9.30
CA VAL A 234 -1.61 0.30 9.82
C VAL A 234 -0.66 -0.10 8.69
N ILE A 235 0.42 0.64 8.58
CA ILE A 235 1.55 0.37 7.69
C ILE A 235 2.70 -0.16 8.54
N PHE A 236 3.32 -1.25 8.12
CA PHE A 236 4.41 -1.85 8.88
C PHE A 236 5.57 -2.26 7.98
N LYS A 237 6.78 -1.85 8.36
CA LYS A 237 8.03 -2.23 7.71
C LYS A 237 8.43 -3.62 8.17
N VAL A 238 8.22 -4.63 7.32
CA VAL A 238 8.59 -6.02 7.60
C VAL A 238 10.11 -6.18 7.53
N THR A 239 10.72 -5.63 6.46
CA THR A 239 12.18 -5.56 6.27
C THR A 239 12.56 -4.19 5.71
N ALA A 240 13.84 -3.98 5.39
CA ALA A 240 14.28 -2.78 4.68
C ALA A 240 13.68 -2.63 3.28
N LYS A 241 13.22 -3.72 2.67
CA LYS A 241 12.67 -3.74 1.31
C LYS A 241 11.19 -4.06 1.24
N VAL A 242 10.61 -4.61 2.31
CA VAL A 242 9.22 -5.10 2.34
C VAL A 242 8.40 -4.24 3.31
N THR A 243 7.31 -3.70 2.81
CA THR A 243 6.30 -3.00 3.59
C THR A 243 4.97 -3.74 3.46
N GLY A 244 4.26 -3.89 4.55
CA GLY A 244 2.91 -4.44 4.57
C GLY A 244 1.92 -3.41 5.07
N TYR A 245 0.67 -3.55 4.63
CA TYR A 245 -0.43 -2.66 4.99
C TYR A 245 -1.64 -3.50 5.36
N ILE A 246 -2.35 -3.11 6.40
CA ILE A 246 -3.62 -3.71 6.82
C ILE A 246 -4.58 -2.57 7.09
N ALA A 247 -5.70 -2.55 6.38
CA ALA A 247 -6.69 -1.50 6.51
C ALA A 247 -8.12 -2.04 6.39
N TYR A 248 -9.07 -1.20 6.74
CA TYR A 248 -10.50 -1.46 6.60
C TYR A 248 -11.17 -0.28 5.94
N SER A 249 -11.71 -0.49 4.75
CA SER A 249 -12.38 0.54 3.96
C SER A 249 -13.86 0.59 4.28
N VAL A 250 -14.37 1.78 4.58
CA VAL A 250 -15.79 2.08 4.85
C VAL A 250 -16.31 3.01 3.77
N GLY A 251 -17.25 2.55 2.98
CA GLY A 251 -17.79 3.31 1.85
C GLY A 251 -18.61 4.52 2.28
N ASN A 252 -18.49 5.63 1.55
CA ASN A 252 -19.29 6.83 1.78
C ASN A 252 -20.78 6.63 1.45
N GLN A 253 -21.07 5.60 0.65
CA GLN A 253 -22.44 5.22 0.30
C GLN A 253 -22.82 3.92 1.01
N ASN A 254 -23.93 3.96 1.78
CA ASN A 254 -24.50 2.80 2.47
C ASN A 254 -23.52 2.03 3.39
N PRO A 255 -22.71 2.67 4.24
CA PRO A 255 -21.77 1.94 5.11
C PRO A 255 -22.50 1.03 6.11
N SER A 256 -23.64 1.47 6.65
CA SER A 256 -24.46 0.69 7.58
C SER A 256 -25.12 -0.55 6.93
N ARG A 257 -25.21 -0.56 5.60
CA ARG A 257 -25.78 -1.67 4.80
C ARG A 257 -24.68 -2.58 4.23
N GLY A 258 -23.43 -2.39 4.67
CA GLY A 258 -22.31 -3.28 4.41
C GLY A 258 -21.40 -2.90 3.23
N ASN A 259 -21.39 -1.63 2.82
CA ASN A 259 -20.40 -1.15 1.84
C ASN A 259 -19.05 -0.93 2.53
N ASN A 260 -18.36 -2.04 2.83
CA ASN A 260 -17.06 -2.06 3.51
C ASN A 260 -16.29 -3.34 3.15
N PHE A 261 -14.96 -3.28 3.27
CA PHE A 261 -14.09 -4.42 2.98
C PHE A 261 -12.73 -4.28 3.68
N PHE A 262 -12.01 -5.39 3.80
CA PHE A 262 -10.62 -5.41 4.24
C PHE A 262 -9.68 -5.13 3.07
N LEU A 263 -8.57 -4.44 3.36
CA LEU A 263 -7.50 -4.16 2.43
C LEU A 263 -6.18 -4.65 3.03
N LEU A 264 -5.45 -5.44 2.26
CA LEU A 264 -4.08 -5.87 2.54
C LEU A 264 -3.20 -5.46 1.37
N GLU A 265 -2.04 -4.87 1.64
CA GLU A 265 -1.09 -4.52 0.61
C GLU A 265 0.31 -5.01 0.98
N PHE A 266 1.08 -5.39 -0.02
CA PHE A 266 2.47 -5.81 0.11
C PHE A 266 3.33 -5.10 -0.91
N GLY A 267 4.16 -4.17 -0.43
CA GLY A 267 5.10 -3.43 -1.24
C GLY A 267 6.52 -3.98 -1.15
N TYR A 268 7.22 -4.00 -2.26
CA TYR A 268 8.61 -4.45 -2.37
C TYR A 268 9.47 -3.45 -3.16
N ASN A 269 10.57 -3.00 -2.55
CA ASN A 269 11.60 -2.19 -3.21
C ASN A 269 12.67 -3.12 -3.78
N PHE A 270 12.84 -3.14 -5.10
CA PHE A 270 13.76 -4.07 -5.78
C PHE A 270 15.23 -3.67 -5.65
N ASN A 271 15.56 -2.40 -5.48
CA ASN A 271 16.91 -1.85 -5.47
C ASN A 271 17.09 -0.63 -4.53
#